data_b4295d0a630685296bc128e93da57623
#
_entry.id   b4295d0a630685296bc128e93da57623
#
_cell.length_a   1.000
_cell.length_b   1.000
_cell.length_c   1.000
_cell.angle_alpha   90.00
_cell.angle_beta   90.00
_cell.angle_gamma   90.00
#
_symmetry.space_group_name_H-M   'P 1'
#
loop_
_entity.id
_entity.type
_entity.pdbx_description
1 polymer ?
#
loop_
_entity_poly.entity_id
_entity_poly.type
_entity_poly.pdbx_seq_one_letter_code
_entity_poly.pdbx_strand_id
1 'polypeptide(L)'
;MLEQINDADILNGHIQELPLQDNPEQDQSRYVVRLPVFEGPLDLLLHLIEKRQMEITTISLVAVTDQYLAYLQQWKTEQLPLANMAAFVSIAARLLFIKSQSLLPRVSQEEITNEAETAAHMAEELQRHLQEYKLAKKIASILRQREEAGLQVTWF
;
A
#
# COMPACT_ATOMS: atom_id res chain seq x y z
N MET A 1 0.59 27.98 -49.31
CA MET A 1 0.44 27.74 -48.85
C MET A 1 0.59 27.36 -48.11
N LEU A 2 0.45 27.52 -47.93
CA LEU A 2 0.43 27.04 -47.08
C LEU A 2 0.68 26.65 -46.35
N GLU A 3 0.77 26.76 -46.17
CA GLU A 3 0.97 26.25 -45.40
C GLU A 3 1.34 26.05 -44.56
N GLN A 4 1.49 26.35 -44.86
CA GLN A 4 1.84 26.01 -44.04
C GLN A 4 2.01 25.82 -43.02
N ILE A 5 2.00 26.13 -43.28
CA ILE A 5 2.13 25.72 -42.29
C ILE A 5 2.30 25.44 -41.42
N ASN A 6 2.26 25.57 -41.70
CA ASN A 6 2.34 25.05 -40.87
C ASN A 6 2.61 24.79 -40.18
N ASP A 7 2.68 24.88 -40.39
CA ASP A 7 2.90 24.37 -39.71
C ASP A 7 3.22 24.38 -38.90
N ALA A 8 3.42 24.87 -39.40
CA ALA A 8 3.63 24.66 -38.63
C ALA A 8 3.59 24.79 -37.82
N ASP A 9 3.29 24.99 -38.25
CA ASP A 9 3.08 24.78 -37.55
C ASP A 9 3.02 24.46 -36.92
N ILE A 10 3.00 24.60 -37.48
CA ILE A 10 2.88 23.98 -36.99
C ILE A 10 3.26 23.62 -36.26
N LEU A 11 3.38 23.92 -36.53
CA LEU A 11 3.63 23.32 -35.92
C LEU A 11 3.90 23.23 -35.03
N ASN A 12 3.90 23.69 -35.28
CA ASN A 12 4.00 23.26 -34.39
C ASN A 12 4.00 23.03 -33.64
N GLY A 13 4.02 23.24 -33.95
CA GLY A 13 3.88 22.65 -33.12
C GLY A 13 3.89 22.32 -32.60
N HIS A 14 3.86 22.48 -32.79
CA HIS A 14 3.82 21.71 -32.22
C HIS A 14 4.08 21.12 -31.64
N ILE A 15 4.31 21.38 -31.96
CA ILE A 15 4.56 20.58 -31.49
C ILE A 15 4.95 20.14 -30.89
N GLN A 16 5.07 20.29 -30.92
CA GLN A 16 5.35 19.65 -30.29
C GLN A 16 5.56 19.18 -29.65
N GLU A 17 5.59 19.42 -29.79
CA GLU A 17 5.70 18.72 -29.24
C GLU A 17 5.79 18.29 -28.60
N LEU A 18 5.89 18.68 -28.68
CA LEU A 18 5.93 18.08 -28.24
C LEU A 18 6.01 17.30 -27.65
N PRO A 19 5.92 17.03 -27.62
CA PRO A 19 5.88 16.11 -27.14
C PRO A 19 6.45 15.46 -26.63
N LEU A 20 6.35 15.61 -26.71
CA LEU A 20 6.77 14.99 -26.22
C LEU A 20 7.33 14.42 -25.70
N GLN A 21 7.35 15.04 -25.93
CA GLN A 21 7.85 14.18 -25.69
C GLN A 21 8.02 13.55 -24.58
N ASP A 22 7.42 13.05 -24.38
CA ASP A 22 7.33 12.23 -23.18
C ASP A 22 8.44 11.23 -23.21
N ASN A 23 9.45 11.54 -22.51
CA ASN A 23 10.53 10.61 -22.27
C ASN A 23 9.98 9.55 -21.33
N PRO A 24 9.85 8.29 -21.76
CA PRO A 24 9.32 7.23 -20.90
C PRO A 24 10.14 7.07 -19.62
N GLU A 25 11.41 7.41 -19.69
CA GLU A 25 12.26 7.32 -18.50
C GLU A 25 11.89 8.35 -17.45
N GLN A 26 11.54 9.56 -17.91
CA GLN A 26 11.12 10.59 -16.98
C GLN A 26 9.78 10.27 -16.35
N ASP A 27 8.92 9.64 -17.14
CA ASP A 27 7.62 9.26 -16.63
C ASP A 27 7.74 8.19 -15.56
N GLN A 28 8.63 7.23 -15.78
CA GLN A 28 8.86 6.20 -14.79
C GLN A 28 9.47 6.77 -13.50
N SER A 29 10.37 7.73 -13.66
CA SER A 29 10.98 8.37 -12.50
C SER A 29 9.92 9.14 -11.70
N ARG A 30 9.03 9.82 -12.39
CA ARG A 30 7.94 10.51 -11.71
C ARG A 30 7.01 9.55 -11.01
N TYR A 31 6.77 8.39 -11.62
CA TYR A 31 5.93 7.37 -11.02
C TYR A 31 6.52 6.89 -9.70
N VAL A 32 7.82 6.61 -9.70
CA VAL A 32 8.49 6.13 -8.51
C VAL A 32 8.42 7.17 -7.38
N VAL A 33 8.60 8.45 -7.74
CA VAL A 33 8.57 9.52 -6.75
C VAL A 33 7.17 9.70 -6.16
N ARG A 34 6.14 9.44 -6.96
CA ARG A 34 4.76 9.60 -6.51
C ARG A 34 4.22 8.44 -5.71
N LEU A 35 4.82 7.27 -5.84
CA LEU A 35 4.38 6.12 -5.07
C LEU A 35 4.70 6.34 -3.61
N PRO A 36 3.73 6.16 -2.73
CA PRO A 36 4.00 6.31 -1.31
C PRO A 36 4.99 5.25 -0.86
N VAL A 37 5.90 5.66 0.00
CA VAL A 37 6.87 4.76 0.58
C VAL A 37 6.31 4.29 1.91
N PHE A 38 6.14 2.98 2.04
CA PHE A 38 5.61 2.38 3.25
C PHE A 38 6.75 1.84 4.10
N GLU A 39 6.62 2.04 5.41
CA GLU A 39 7.65 1.60 6.34
C GLU A 39 7.69 0.09 6.49
N GLY A 40 6.57 -0.56 6.19
CA GLY A 40 6.49 -2.00 6.30
C GLY A 40 5.12 -2.49 5.88
N PRO A 41 4.89 -3.81 5.98
CA PRO A 41 3.61 -4.37 5.54
C PRO A 41 2.41 -3.88 6.35
N LEU A 42 2.59 -3.60 7.64
CA LEU A 42 1.49 -3.08 8.45
C LEU A 42 1.11 -1.68 8.02
N ASP A 43 2.10 -0.86 7.64
CA ASP A 43 1.83 0.48 7.13
C ASP A 43 1.03 0.42 5.84
N LEU A 44 1.41 -0.47 4.94
CA LEU A 44 0.68 -0.65 3.68
C LEU A 44 -0.75 -1.13 3.94
N LEU A 45 -0.91 -2.14 4.79
CA LEU A 45 -2.25 -2.64 5.10
C LEU A 45 -3.13 -1.57 5.72
N LEU A 46 -2.60 -0.84 6.68
CA LEU A 46 -3.35 0.22 7.34
C LEU A 46 -3.80 1.26 6.32
N HIS A 47 -2.89 1.64 5.41
CA HIS A 47 -3.21 2.60 4.36
C HIS A 47 -4.36 2.10 3.48
N LEU A 48 -4.32 0.84 3.07
CA LEU A 48 -5.36 0.27 2.21
C LEU A 48 -6.71 0.21 2.92
N ILE A 49 -6.70 -0.14 4.20
CA ILE A 49 -7.93 -0.23 4.97
C ILE A 49 -8.53 1.16 5.17
N GLU A 50 -7.70 2.13 5.54
CA GLU A 50 -8.17 3.49 5.79
C GLU A 50 -8.62 4.18 4.52
N LYS A 51 -7.96 3.90 3.42
CA LYS A 51 -8.36 4.48 2.14
C LYS A 51 -9.77 4.05 1.74
N ARG A 52 -10.17 2.85 2.13
CA ARG A 52 -11.52 2.36 1.88
C ARG A 52 -12.48 2.71 3.00
N GLN A 53 -12.02 3.49 3.98
CA GLN A 53 -12.83 3.93 5.11
C GLN A 53 -13.43 2.76 5.88
N MET A 54 -12.65 1.70 6.02
CA MET A 54 -13.04 0.51 6.76
C MET A 54 -12.35 0.49 8.11
N GLU A 55 -12.95 -0.23 9.04
CA GLU A 55 -12.32 -0.48 10.33
C GLU A 55 -11.46 -1.72 10.25
N ILE A 56 -10.54 -1.86 11.20
CA ILE A 56 -9.64 -3.00 11.23
C ILE A 56 -10.42 -4.22 11.74
N THR A 57 -10.81 -5.08 10.81
CA THR A 57 -11.58 -6.29 11.08
C THR A 57 -11.10 -7.40 10.15
N THR A 58 -11.55 -8.63 10.42
CA THR A 58 -11.27 -9.73 9.51
C THR A 58 -11.84 -9.44 8.11
N ILE A 59 -13.01 -8.83 8.07
CA ILE A 59 -13.65 -8.52 6.79
C ILE A 59 -12.78 -7.54 5.99
N SER A 60 -12.23 -6.52 6.64
CA SER A 60 -11.38 -5.57 5.95
C SER A 60 -10.08 -6.20 5.48
N LEU A 61 -9.51 -7.13 6.27
CA LEU A 61 -8.30 -7.83 5.84
C LEU A 61 -8.55 -8.63 4.57
N VAL A 62 -9.68 -9.33 4.51
CA VAL A 62 -10.04 -10.08 3.31
C VAL A 62 -10.28 -9.12 2.13
N ALA A 63 -10.93 -7.99 2.39
CA ALA A 63 -11.27 -7.05 1.34
C ALA A 63 -10.05 -6.40 0.70
N VAL A 64 -8.97 -6.17 1.45
CA VAL A 64 -7.79 -5.50 0.91
C VAL A 64 -6.71 -6.46 0.43
N THR A 65 -6.93 -7.77 0.57
CA THR A 65 -5.90 -8.76 0.23
C THR A 65 -5.43 -8.60 -1.21
N ASP A 66 -6.37 -8.50 -2.15
CA ASP A 66 -6.03 -8.40 -3.57
C ASP A 66 -5.25 -7.12 -3.86
N GLN A 67 -5.63 -6.02 -3.25
CA GLN A 67 -4.91 -4.76 -3.43
C GLN A 67 -3.49 -4.83 -2.85
N TYR A 68 -3.35 -5.48 -1.70
CA TYR A 68 -2.04 -5.67 -1.11
C TYR A 68 -1.13 -6.45 -2.04
N LEU A 69 -1.63 -7.54 -2.61
CA LEU A 69 -0.86 -8.35 -3.55
C LEU A 69 -0.50 -7.57 -4.80
N ALA A 70 -1.43 -6.76 -5.29
CA ALA A 70 -1.17 -5.94 -6.47
C ALA A 70 -0.03 -4.95 -6.22
N TYR A 71 0.01 -4.36 -5.03
CA TYR A 71 1.12 -3.48 -4.66
C TYR A 71 2.45 -4.21 -4.68
N LEU A 72 2.48 -5.42 -4.13
CA LEU A 72 3.71 -6.20 -4.13
C LEU A 72 4.18 -6.53 -5.54
N GLN A 73 3.25 -6.82 -6.44
CA GLN A 73 3.59 -7.14 -7.82
C GLN A 73 4.14 -5.95 -8.59
N GLN A 74 3.73 -4.75 -8.21
CA GLN A 74 4.23 -3.53 -8.86
C GLN A 74 5.65 -3.19 -8.42
N TRP A 75 6.08 -3.69 -7.28
CA TRP A 75 7.41 -3.38 -6.78
C TRP A 75 8.43 -4.29 -7.45
N LYS A 76 9.46 -3.66 -7.98
CA LYS A 76 10.60 -4.41 -8.51
C LYS A 76 11.48 -4.84 -7.35
N THR A 77 11.98 -6.06 -7.45
CA THR A 77 12.81 -6.63 -6.40
C THR A 77 14.04 -5.79 -6.09
N GLU A 78 14.47 -4.98 -7.05
CA GLU A 78 15.66 -4.16 -6.90
C GLU A 78 15.43 -2.97 -5.97
N GLN A 79 14.19 -2.61 -5.70
CA GLN A 79 13.86 -1.41 -4.95
C GLN A 79 13.71 -1.65 -3.46
N LEU A 80 13.66 -2.91 -3.05
CA LEU A 80 13.49 -3.24 -1.63
C LEU A 80 14.61 -4.14 -1.17
N PRO A 81 15.15 -3.89 0.03
CA PRO A 81 16.06 -4.84 0.64
C PRO A 81 15.38 -6.19 0.83
N LEU A 82 16.17 -7.26 0.75
CA LEU A 82 15.62 -8.60 0.86
C LEU A 82 14.89 -8.84 2.17
N ALA A 83 15.41 -8.29 3.25
CA ALA A 83 14.78 -8.45 4.56
C ALA A 83 13.39 -7.82 4.60
N ASN A 84 13.24 -6.64 4.00
CA ASN A 84 11.93 -5.98 3.94
C ASN A 84 10.98 -6.76 3.05
N MET A 85 11.48 -7.29 1.93
CA MET A 85 10.66 -8.09 1.03
C MET A 85 10.10 -9.32 1.75
N ALA A 86 10.93 -9.97 2.58
CA ALA A 86 10.48 -11.14 3.33
C ALA A 86 9.34 -10.80 4.27
N ALA A 87 9.39 -9.63 4.91
CA ALA A 87 8.32 -9.20 5.80
C ALA A 87 7.02 -8.99 5.03
N PHE A 88 7.09 -8.34 3.88
CA PHE A 88 5.90 -8.13 3.04
C PHE A 88 5.31 -9.45 2.56
N VAL A 89 6.15 -10.37 2.13
CA VAL A 89 5.69 -11.67 1.63
C VAL A 89 5.08 -12.49 2.77
N SER A 90 5.64 -12.41 3.96
CA SER A 90 5.09 -13.12 5.12
C SER A 90 3.65 -12.68 5.40
N ILE A 91 3.39 -11.38 5.36
CA ILE A 91 2.04 -10.88 5.57
C ILE A 91 1.15 -11.28 4.40
N ALA A 92 1.66 -11.26 3.17
CA ALA A 92 0.90 -11.71 2.01
C ALA A 92 0.40 -13.14 2.19
N ALA A 93 1.27 -14.03 2.67
CA ALA A 93 0.91 -15.43 2.90
C ALA A 93 -0.21 -15.55 3.94
N ARG A 94 -0.12 -14.77 5.02
CA ARG A 94 -1.16 -14.76 6.05
C ARG A 94 -2.50 -14.27 5.50
N LEU A 95 -2.47 -13.20 4.71
CA LEU A 95 -3.69 -12.65 4.12
C LEU A 95 -4.34 -13.64 3.18
N LEU A 96 -3.54 -14.33 2.36
CA LEU A 96 -4.06 -15.34 1.45
C LEU A 96 -4.70 -16.49 2.21
N PHE A 97 -4.07 -16.92 3.29
CA PHE A 97 -4.61 -18.00 4.09
C PHE A 97 -5.93 -17.59 4.76
N ILE A 98 -5.97 -16.40 5.35
CA ILE A 98 -7.18 -15.88 5.97
C ILE A 98 -8.29 -15.76 4.95
N LYS A 99 -7.99 -15.22 3.77
CA LYS A 99 -8.98 -15.05 2.72
C LYS A 99 -9.50 -16.39 2.24
N SER A 100 -8.61 -17.35 1.99
CA SER A 100 -9.02 -18.65 1.49
C SER A 100 -9.95 -19.37 2.47
N GLN A 101 -9.64 -19.29 3.78
CA GLN A 101 -10.50 -19.93 4.77
C GLN A 101 -11.84 -19.23 4.89
N SER A 102 -11.86 -17.91 4.72
CA SER A 102 -13.09 -17.15 4.82
C SER A 102 -14.02 -17.43 3.63
N LEU A 103 -13.49 -17.85 2.48
CA LEU A 103 -14.27 -18.13 1.28
C LEU A 103 -14.72 -19.58 1.20
N LEU A 104 -14.22 -20.48 2.05
CA LEU A 104 -14.61 -21.86 2.02
C LEU A 104 -16.04 -22.02 2.56
N PRO A 105 -16.90 -22.79 1.85
CA PRO A 105 -18.24 -23.06 2.36
C PRO A 105 -18.15 -23.94 3.60
N ARG A 106 -18.91 -23.59 4.61
CA ARG A 106 -18.99 -24.36 5.85
C ARG A 106 -20.33 -25.06 5.87
N VAL A 107 -20.27 -26.37 5.74
CA VAL A 107 -21.48 -27.17 5.64
C VAL A 107 -22.06 -27.46 7.02
N SER A 108 -21.22 -27.55 8.05
CA SER A 108 -21.69 -27.76 9.41
C SER A 108 -20.65 -27.20 10.38
N GLN A 109 -21.12 -26.90 11.61
CA GLN A 109 -20.24 -26.43 12.66
C GLN A 109 -19.23 -27.48 13.09
N GLU A 110 -19.54 -28.74 12.83
CA GLU A 110 -18.65 -29.82 13.20
C GLU A 110 -17.42 -29.88 12.29
N GLU A 111 -17.48 -29.20 11.15
CA GLU A 111 -16.37 -29.19 10.19
C GLU A 111 -15.47 -28.00 10.37
N ILE A 112 -15.50 -27.34 11.52
CA ILE A 112 -14.50 -26.32 11.81
C ILE A 112 -13.17 -27.06 11.98
N THR A 113 -12.38 -26.99 10.92
CA THR A 113 -11.08 -27.64 10.89
C THR A 113 -10.08 -26.85 11.72
N ASN A 114 -8.97 -27.50 12.08
CA ASN A 114 -7.88 -26.82 12.73
C ASN A 114 -7.38 -25.63 11.89
N GLU A 115 -7.52 -25.74 10.58
CA GLU A 115 -7.10 -24.68 9.67
C GLU A 115 -7.98 -23.44 9.81
N ALA A 116 -9.29 -23.63 9.97
CA ALA A 116 -10.19 -22.50 10.15
C ALA A 116 -9.90 -21.79 11.48
N GLU A 117 -9.63 -22.54 12.52
CA GLU A 117 -9.25 -21.97 13.80
C GLU A 117 -7.93 -21.23 13.72
N THR A 118 -6.97 -21.79 13.01
CA THR A 118 -5.68 -21.17 12.81
C THR A 118 -5.83 -19.86 12.05
N ALA A 119 -6.67 -19.86 11.01
CA ALA A 119 -6.93 -18.64 10.23
C ALA A 119 -7.57 -17.55 11.07
N ALA A 120 -8.55 -17.94 11.92
CA ALA A 120 -9.20 -16.99 12.79
C ALA A 120 -8.21 -16.37 13.78
N HIS A 121 -7.32 -17.19 14.31
CA HIS A 121 -6.30 -16.74 15.23
C HIS A 121 -5.31 -15.81 14.56
N MET A 122 -4.90 -16.15 13.35
CA MET A 122 -4.02 -15.28 12.56
C MET A 122 -4.67 -13.92 12.29
N ALA A 123 -5.97 -13.95 11.97
CA ALA A 123 -6.70 -12.72 11.69
C ALA A 123 -6.76 -11.83 12.92
N GLU A 124 -7.03 -12.41 14.07
CA GLU A 124 -7.07 -11.66 15.33
C GLU A 124 -5.71 -11.06 15.66
N GLU A 125 -4.68 -11.85 15.50
CA GLU A 125 -3.34 -11.40 15.77
C GLU A 125 -2.93 -10.26 14.86
N LEU A 126 -3.25 -10.39 13.59
CA LEU A 126 -2.93 -9.36 12.60
C LEU A 126 -3.71 -8.07 12.90
N GLN A 127 -4.99 -8.20 13.28
CA GLN A 127 -5.79 -7.04 13.67
C GLN A 127 -5.17 -6.33 14.87
N ARG A 128 -4.72 -7.08 15.85
CA ARG A 128 -4.10 -6.50 17.03
C ARG A 128 -2.83 -5.74 16.66
N HIS A 129 -2.00 -6.34 15.82
CA HIS A 129 -0.77 -5.69 15.38
C HIS A 129 -1.07 -4.41 14.61
N LEU A 130 -2.11 -4.42 13.78
CA LEU A 130 -2.50 -3.24 13.03
C LEU A 130 -2.99 -2.12 13.96
N GLN A 131 -3.77 -2.47 14.98
CA GLN A 131 -4.25 -1.48 15.92
C GLN A 131 -3.12 -0.89 16.73
N GLU A 132 -2.17 -1.72 17.14
CA GLU A 132 -0.99 -1.24 17.85
C GLU A 132 -0.15 -0.33 16.97
N TYR A 133 0.02 -0.70 15.70
CA TYR A 133 0.76 0.13 14.77
C TYR A 133 0.06 1.46 14.54
N LYS A 134 -1.25 1.43 14.38
CA LYS A 134 -2.04 2.63 14.18
C LYS A 134 -1.89 3.59 15.36
N LEU A 135 -1.94 3.06 16.57
CA LEU A 135 -1.78 3.86 17.78
C LEU A 135 -0.37 4.45 17.83
N ALA A 136 0.64 3.64 17.59
CA ALA A 136 2.02 4.11 17.62
C ALA A 136 2.26 5.22 16.59
N LYS A 137 1.68 5.05 15.40
CA LYS A 137 1.81 6.04 14.34
C LYS A 137 1.13 7.35 14.73
N LYS A 138 -0.02 7.26 15.37
CA LYS A 138 -0.73 8.44 15.85
C LYS A 138 0.06 9.18 16.91
N ILE A 139 0.64 8.44 17.84
CA ILE A 139 1.46 9.06 18.89
C ILE A 139 2.67 9.74 18.28
N ALA A 140 3.34 9.08 17.33
CA ALA A 140 4.49 9.66 16.66
C ALA A 140 4.11 10.95 15.92
N SER A 141 2.94 10.98 15.32
CA SER A 141 2.46 12.18 14.63
C SER A 141 2.23 13.32 15.61
N ILE A 142 1.64 13.03 16.75
CA ILE A 142 1.40 14.06 17.77
C ILE A 142 2.70 14.62 18.28
N LEU A 143 3.68 13.78 18.54
CA LEU A 143 4.99 14.24 19.02
C LEU A 143 5.69 15.10 17.99
N ARG A 144 5.58 14.73 16.72
CA ARG A 144 6.17 15.49 15.63
C ARG A 144 5.54 16.87 15.52
N GLN A 145 4.22 16.94 15.65
CA GLN A 145 3.52 18.21 15.62
C GLN A 145 3.96 19.13 16.74
N ARG A 146 4.20 18.58 17.91
CA ARG A 146 4.68 19.39 19.04
C ARG A 146 6.08 19.93 18.78
N GLU A 147 6.92 19.13 18.18
CA GLU A 147 8.25 19.61 17.80
C GLU A 147 8.17 20.76 16.80
N GLU A 148 7.35 20.59 15.79
CA GLU A 148 7.20 21.59 14.75
C GLU A 148 6.58 22.87 15.28
N ALA A 149 5.75 22.77 16.29
CA ALA A 149 5.15 23.94 16.92
C ALA A 149 6.11 24.66 17.85
N GLY A 150 7.33 24.19 17.97
CA GLY A 150 8.30 24.83 18.83
C GLY A 150 8.09 24.57 20.31
N LEU A 151 7.25 23.59 20.63
CA LEU A 151 7.02 23.19 22.00
C LEU A 151 8.11 22.22 22.44
N GLN A 152 9.31 22.55 22.13
CA GLN A 152 10.42 21.71 22.52
C GLN A 152 10.51 21.69 24.02
N VAL A 153 10.37 20.50 24.52
CA VAL A 153 10.65 20.29 25.91
C VAL A 153 12.16 20.29 26.04
N THR A 154 12.62 21.24 26.73
CA THR A 154 14.00 21.23 27.12
C THR A 154 14.18 20.09 28.09
N TRP A 155 14.98 19.16 27.70
CA TRP A 155 15.24 17.99 28.49
C TRP A 155 16.32 18.27 29.51
N PHE A 156 15.95 18.69 30.63
CA PHE A 156 16.93 18.80 31.68
C PHE A 156 16.29 18.89 32.98
#